data_33f2b6ad48b6ed08f310dfa5dd347194
#
_entry.id   33f2b6ad48b6ed08f310dfa5dd347194
#
_cell.length_a   1.000
_cell.length_b   1.000
_cell.length_c   1.000
_cell.angle_alpha   90.00
_cell.angle_beta   90.00
_cell.angle_gamma   90.00
#
_symmetry.space_group_name_H-M   'P 1'
#
loop_
_entity.id
_entity.type
_entity.pdbx_description
1 polymer ?
#
loop_
_entity_poly.entity_id
_entity_poly.type
_entity_poly.pdbx_seq_one_letter_code
_entity_poly.pdbx_strand_id
1 'polypeptide(L)'
;MKDYYDFELLTPCLCHGASKTTAEMRIPSIRGHLRRWHTILFGSEDMKLTWGTASGKVFSSRVILRLQPVNNAPESQMQQQVLPHVKVGPKVFTCSALKRGIRYRLLVAFRPMTSEQVRERVDRVITSWLYLGCVGMRSSRAFGSVWPQGAKPDEADFCKEVRIAAEKLAIMISVKTVSKIDLAICTDTLSGGDNEKYFGYVKGRNRLTSPLKMKYIRLADGFHLVLYATSEEIISEALEQLDNAGKPLGKIKFTRISDGRPL
;
A
#
# COMPACT_ATOMS: atom_id res chain seq x y z
N MET A 1 -21.44 6.82 -5.66
CA MET A 1 -20.35 6.42 -4.75
C MET A 1 -20.89 5.48 -3.68
N LYS A 2 -20.05 4.57 -3.16
CA LYS A 2 -20.42 3.61 -2.10
C LYS A 2 -20.34 4.27 -0.72
N ASP A 3 -21.24 3.91 0.20
CA ASP A 3 -21.20 4.37 1.60
C ASP A 3 -20.19 3.57 2.44
N TYR A 4 -19.73 2.44 1.94
CA TYR A 4 -18.74 1.61 2.59
C TYR A 4 -17.91 0.80 1.59
N TYR A 5 -16.73 0.37 2.05
CA TYR A 5 -15.79 -0.48 1.33
C TYR A 5 -15.33 -1.61 2.24
N ASP A 6 -15.65 -2.83 1.85
CA ASP A 6 -15.16 -4.01 2.56
C ASP A 6 -13.81 -4.42 2.00
N PHE A 7 -12.84 -4.63 2.89
CA PHE A 7 -11.48 -5.02 2.52
C PHE A 7 -10.89 -6.05 3.47
N GLU A 8 -9.88 -6.76 2.99
CA GLU A 8 -9.12 -7.74 3.73
C GLU A 8 -7.62 -7.45 3.68
N LEU A 9 -6.87 -8.01 4.62
CA LEU A 9 -5.41 -7.99 4.62
C LEU A 9 -4.88 -9.22 3.87
N LEU A 10 -4.15 -9.03 2.78
CA LEU A 10 -3.44 -10.11 2.08
C LEU A 10 -2.13 -10.50 2.77
N THR A 11 -1.53 -9.57 3.51
CA THR A 11 -0.26 -9.76 4.21
C THR A 11 -0.37 -9.30 5.65
N PRO A 12 0.49 -9.79 6.58
CA PRO A 12 0.53 -9.28 7.94
C PRO A 12 0.68 -7.76 8.00
N CYS A 13 -0.05 -7.11 8.90
CA CYS A 13 -0.06 -5.66 9.02
C CYS A 13 0.58 -5.21 10.34
N LEU A 14 1.66 -4.47 10.24
CA LEU A 14 2.41 -3.90 11.36
C LEU A 14 1.85 -2.52 11.70
N CYS A 15 0.60 -2.45 12.14
CA CYS A 15 -0.07 -1.20 12.51
C CYS A 15 -0.31 -1.17 14.03
N HIS A 16 0.16 -0.12 14.69
CA HIS A 16 0.11 0.02 16.14
C HIS A 16 -0.48 1.36 16.55
N GLY A 17 -1.12 1.36 17.71
CA GLY A 17 -1.64 2.55 18.35
C GLY A 17 -0.69 3.16 19.38
N ALA A 18 -1.24 3.51 20.53
CA ALA A 18 -0.46 3.99 21.66
C ALA A 18 0.45 2.89 22.23
N SER A 19 -0.03 1.64 22.25
CA SER A 19 0.78 0.48 22.61
C SER A 19 1.54 -0.04 21.39
N LYS A 20 2.84 -0.23 21.51
CA LYS A 20 3.68 -0.87 20.49
C LYS A 20 3.62 -2.41 20.57
N THR A 21 3.04 -2.96 21.63
CA THR A 21 2.93 -4.40 21.86
C THR A 21 1.65 -5.00 21.29
N THR A 22 0.66 -4.15 20.95
CA THR A 22 -0.63 -4.56 20.40
C THR A 22 -0.83 -3.99 19.02
N ALA A 23 -1.03 -4.86 18.03
CA ALA A 23 -1.35 -4.43 16.68
C ALA A 23 -2.85 -4.11 16.58
N GLU A 24 -3.19 -2.99 15.97
CA GLU A 24 -4.57 -2.57 15.74
C GLU A 24 -4.71 -1.81 14.42
N MET A 25 -5.82 -1.99 13.72
CA MET A 25 -6.13 -1.20 12.53
C MET A 25 -6.79 0.12 12.96
N ARG A 26 -6.23 1.25 12.50
CA ARG A 26 -6.63 2.58 12.95
C ARG A 26 -7.03 3.51 11.83
N ILE A 27 -8.12 4.24 12.04
CA ILE A 27 -8.56 5.30 11.11
C ILE A 27 -7.47 6.35 10.83
N PRO A 28 -6.70 6.86 11.81
CA PRO A 28 -5.63 7.82 11.50
C PRO A 28 -4.58 7.26 10.54
N SER A 29 -4.23 5.98 10.65
CA SER A 29 -3.30 5.31 9.73
C SER A 29 -3.88 5.21 8.32
N ILE A 30 -5.12 4.75 8.17
CA ILE A 30 -5.84 4.69 6.89
C ILE A 30 -5.95 6.09 6.28
N ARG A 31 -6.40 7.08 7.07
CA ARG A 31 -6.53 8.48 6.60
C ARG A 31 -5.20 9.03 6.07
N GLY A 32 -4.08 8.73 6.72
CA GLY A 32 -2.75 9.12 6.26
C GLY A 32 -2.42 8.57 4.87
N HIS A 33 -2.74 7.30 4.63
CA HIS A 33 -2.57 6.68 3.32
C HIS A 33 -3.53 7.27 2.26
N LEU A 34 -4.81 7.48 2.60
CA LEU A 34 -5.79 8.08 1.69
C LEU A 34 -5.41 9.52 1.30
N ARG A 35 -4.91 10.33 2.26
CA ARG A 35 -4.38 11.68 1.97
C ARG A 35 -3.21 11.61 0.99
N ARG A 36 -2.30 10.67 1.16
CA ARG A 36 -1.17 10.46 0.24
C ARG A 36 -1.67 10.07 -1.16
N TRP A 37 -2.59 9.13 -1.26
CA TRP A 37 -3.18 8.73 -2.54
C TRP A 37 -3.92 9.89 -3.19
N HIS A 38 -4.64 10.70 -2.42
CA HIS A 38 -5.29 11.90 -2.94
C HIS A 38 -4.27 12.91 -3.51
N THR A 39 -3.15 13.11 -2.81
CA THR A 39 -2.08 13.98 -3.31
C THR A 39 -1.48 13.46 -4.63
N ILE A 40 -1.29 12.15 -4.75
CA ILE A 40 -0.78 11.53 -5.98
C ILE A 40 -1.75 11.75 -7.15
N LEU A 41 -3.04 11.54 -6.94
CA LEU A 41 -4.04 11.55 -8.00
C LEU A 41 -4.50 12.98 -8.38
N PHE A 42 -4.66 13.86 -7.40
CA PHE A 42 -5.32 15.16 -7.57
C PHE A 42 -4.55 16.35 -7.03
N GLY A 43 -3.35 16.14 -6.48
CA GLY A 43 -2.49 17.21 -5.96
C GLY A 43 -2.75 17.57 -4.50
N SER A 44 -1.81 18.33 -3.94
CA SER A 44 -1.79 18.67 -2.50
C SER A 44 -2.88 19.64 -2.09
N GLU A 45 -3.26 20.59 -2.96
CA GLU A 45 -4.27 21.59 -2.63
C GLU A 45 -5.67 20.97 -2.56
N ASP A 46 -6.03 20.13 -3.53
CA ASP A 46 -7.30 19.38 -3.50
C ASP A 46 -7.37 18.43 -2.30
N MET A 47 -6.26 17.79 -1.98
CA MET A 47 -6.15 16.95 -0.77
C MET A 47 -6.45 17.75 0.50
N LYS A 48 -5.88 18.96 0.66
CA LYS A 48 -6.13 19.81 1.83
C LYS A 48 -7.60 20.21 1.94
N LEU A 49 -8.23 20.60 0.81
CA LEU A 49 -9.65 20.99 0.75
C LEU A 49 -10.58 19.81 1.08
N THR A 50 -10.22 18.60 0.69
CA THR A 50 -11.03 17.39 0.89
C THR A 50 -10.85 16.80 2.29
N TRP A 51 -9.60 16.58 2.71
CA TRP A 51 -9.27 15.86 3.95
C TRP A 51 -8.97 16.78 5.14
N GLY A 52 -8.96 18.07 4.92
CA GLY A 52 -8.63 19.07 5.94
C GLY A 52 -7.13 19.27 6.14
N THR A 53 -6.77 20.39 6.76
CA THR A 53 -5.40 20.71 7.19
C THR A 53 -5.42 21.61 8.42
N ALA A 54 -4.41 21.45 9.29
CA ALA A 54 -4.18 22.29 10.45
C ALA A 54 -3.03 23.29 10.25
N SER A 55 -2.35 23.26 9.08
CA SER A 55 -1.23 24.14 8.76
C SER A 55 -1.62 25.16 7.67
N GLY A 56 -1.17 26.39 7.81
CA GLY A 56 -1.53 27.50 6.92
C GLY A 56 -3.01 27.87 7.07
N LYS A 57 -3.72 28.00 5.93
CA LYS A 57 -5.18 28.18 5.93
C LYS A 57 -5.84 26.88 6.40
N VAL A 58 -6.47 26.91 7.57
CA VAL A 58 -7.11 25.75 8.21
C VAL A 58 -8.41 25.37 7.48
N PHE A 59 -8.54 24.08 7.15
CA PHE A 59 -9.75 23.51 6.58
C PHE A 59 -10.21 22.30 7.40
N SER A 60 -11.50 22.20 7.64
CA SER A 60 -12.11 20.99 8.20
C SER A 60 -12.21 19.90 7.14
N SER A 61 -12.00 18.64 7.53
CA SER A 61 -12.22 17.51 6.61
C SER A 61 -13.69 17.45 6.18
N ARG A 62 -13.92 17.26 4.88
CA ARG A 62 -15.25 16.98 4.31
C ARG A 62 -15.64 15.51 4.45
N VAL A 63 -14.65 14.64 4.74
CA VAL A 63 -14.81 13.18 4.81
C VAL A 63 -14.77 12.71 6.25
N ILE A 64 -15.74 11.90 6.61
CA ILE A 64 -15.85 11.21 7.89
C ILE A 64 -15.62 9.73 7.64
N LEU A 65 -14.67 9.14 8.34
CA LEU A 65 -14.33 7.72 8.22
C LEU A 65 -14.64 7.01 9.53
N ARG A 66 -15.24 5.82 9.43
CA ARG A 66 -15.35 4.85 10.53
C ARG A 66 -14.86 3.49 10.05
N LEU A 67 -14.29 2.72 10.95
CA LEU A 67 -13.79 1.38 10.67
C LEU A 67 -14.49 0.39 11.59
N GLN A 68 -14.91 -0.73 11.02
CA GLN A 68 -15.53 -1.83 11.76
C GLN A 68 -14.89 -3.15 11.33
N PRO A 69 -14.55 -4.05 12.26
CA PRO A 69 -14.25 -5.44 11.91
C PRO A 69 -15.50 -6.08 11.28
N VAL A 70 -15.30 -6.86 10.23
CA VAL A 70 -16.40 -7.66 9.67
C VAL A 70 -16.63 -8.87 10.57
N ASN A 71 -17.90 -9.13 10.93
CA ASN A 71 -18.35 -10.23 11.79
C ASN A 71 -17.94 -10.12 13.27
N ASN A 72 -17.64 -8.91 13.78
CA ASN A 72 -17.22 -8.68 15.17
C ASN A 72 -16.13 -9.63 15.68
N ALA A 73 -15.38 -10.25 14.77
CA ALA A 73 -14.28 -11.13 15.14
C ALA A 73 -13.15 -10.32 15.79
N PRO A 74 -12.61 -10.75 16.92
CA PRO A 74 -11.46 -10.09 17.53
C PRO A 74 -10.29 -10.05 16.54
N GLU A 75 -9.56 -8.93 16.51
CA GLU A 75 -8.39 -8.78 15.66
C GLU A 75 -7.34 -9.82 16.03
N SER A 76 -7.23 -10.87 15.22
CA SER A 76 -6.25 -11.93 15.46
C SER A 76 -4.83 -11.42 15.22
N GLN A 77 -3.99 -11.52 16.23
CA GLN A 77 -2.61 -11.04 16.21
C GLN A 77 -1.60 -12.19 16.09
N MET A 78 -0.41 -11.86 15.63
CA MET A 78 0.72 -12.76 15.55
C MET A 78 2.02 -12.00 15.81
N GLN A 79 3.07 -12.69 16.22
CA GLN A 79 4.42 -12.14 16.19
C GLN A 79 4.95 -12.21 14.76
N GLN A 80 5.33 -11.06 14.22
CA GLN A 80 5.82 -10.94 12.84
C GLN A 80 7.24 -10.38 12.84
N GLN A 81 8.14 -11.07 12.16
CA GLN A 81 9.47 -10.57 11.91
C GLN A 81 9.41 -9.37 10.96
N VAL A 82 10.03 -8.25 11.37
CA VAL A 82 10.00 -6.98 10.62
C VAL A 82 10.91 -7.03 9.38
N LEU A 83 11.96 -7.84 9.44
CA LEU A 83 12.89 -8.12 8.34
C LEU A 83 12.96 -9.63 8.10
N PRO A 84 11.96 -10.24 7.42
CA PRO A 84 11.88 -11.70 7.27
C PRO A 84 13.06 -12.36 6.55
N HIS A 85 13.84 -11.58 5.75
CA HIS A 85 15.05 -12.06 5.08
C HIS A 85 16.24 -12.29 6.05
N VAL A 86 16.23 -11.61 7.21
CA VAL A 86 17.28 -11.78 8.24
C VAL A 86 16.93 -12.96 9.12
N LYS A 87 17.69 -14.05 9.02
CA LYS A 87 17.38 -15.31 9.75
C LYS A 87 18.07 -15.39 11.13
N VAL A 88 19.21 -14.76 11.29
CA VAL A 88 20.05 -14.83 12.50
C VAL A 88 20.69 -13.48 12.79
N GLY A 89 20.98 -13.21 14.06
CA GLY A 89 21.75 -12.07 14.51
C GLY A 89 20.92 -10.94 15.16
N PRO A 90 21.55 -9.84 15.58
CA PRO A 90 20.92 -8.78 16.36
C PRO A 90 19.82 -7.99 15.62
N LYS A 91 19.74 -8.17 14.30
CA LYS A 91 18.68 -7.54 13.46
C LYS A 91 17.41 -8.37 13.36
N VAL A 92 17.36 -9.56 13.97
CA VAL A 92 16.12 -10.34 14.06
C VAL A 92 15.21 -9.65 15.07
N PHE A 93 14.25 -8.91 14.54
CA PHE A 93 13.32 -8.14 15.32
C PHE A 93 11.89 -8.51 14.96
N THR A 94 11.10 -8.83 15.97
CA THR A 94 9.67 -9.16 15.85
C THR A 94 8.82 -8.09 16.52
N CYS A 95 7.62 -7.89 16.02
CA CYS A 95 6.60 -7.12 16.71
C CYS A 95 5.22 -7.71 16.45
N SER A 96 4.24 -7.30 17.24
CA SER A 96 2.85 -7.69 17.05
C SER A 96 2.36 -7.21 15.69
N ALA A 97 1.60 -8.04 14.99
CA ALA A 97 1.00 -7.76 13.70
C ALA A 97 -0.41 -8.30 13.63
N LEU A 98 -1.28 -7.64 12.90
CA LEU A 98 -2.56 -8.19 12.48
C LEU A 98 -2.31 -9.30 11.46
N LYS A 99 -3.00 -10.43 11.60
CA LYS A 99 -2.86 -11.56 10.66
C LYS A 99 -3.44 -11.23 9.29
N ARG A 100 -2.93 -11.89 8.27
CA ARG A 100 -3.57 -11.92 6.95
C ARG A 100 -4.98 -12.52 7.06
N GLY A 101 -5.88 -12.10 6.17
CA GLY A 101 -7.26 -12.59 6.13
C GLY A 101 -8.23 -11.85 7.06
N ILE A 102 -7.75 -10.98 7.96
CA ILE A 102 -8.63 -10.10 8.74
C ILE A 102 -9.36 -9.15 7.79
N ARG A 103 -10.65 -8.96 8.05
CA ARG A 103 -11.56 -8.18 7.21
C ARG A 103 -12.11 -6.99 7.96
N TYR A 104 -12.25 -5.89 7.23
CA TYR A 104 -12.76 -4.62 7.74
C TYR A 104 -13.78 -4.02 6.80
N ARG A 105 -14.70 -3.25 7.38
CA ARG A 105 -15.58 -2.33 6.66
C ARG A 105 -15.15 -0.90 6.95
N LEU A 106 -14.77 -0.17 5.91
CA LEU A 106 -14.52 1.26 5.96
C LEU A 106 -15.80 1.99 5.56
N LEU A 107 -16.47 2.57 6.54
CA LEU A 107 -17.64 3.43 6.32
C LEU A 107 -17.16 4.84 5.96
N VAL A 108 -17.79 5.42 4.94
CA VAL A 108 -17.45 6.74 4.40
C VAL A 108 -18.71 7.60 4.40
N ALA A 109 -18.66 8.71 5.10
CA ALA A 109 -19.71 9.71 5.10
C ALA A 109 -19.12 11.09 4.76
N PHE A 110 -19.96 11.99 4.31
CA PHE A 110 -19.57 13.35 3.95
C PHE A 110 -20.31 14.37 4.79
N ARG A 111 -19.64 15.50 5.03
CA ARG A 111 -20.32 16.65 5.59
C ARG A 111 -21.37 17.18 4.62
N PRO A 112 -22.44 17.82 5.13
CA PRO A 112 -23.41 18.50 4.29
C PRO A 112 -22.73 19.43 3.27
N MET A 113 -23.35 19.65 2.12
CA MET A 113 -22.86 20.50 1.02
C MET A 113 -21.55 20.03 0.37
N THR A 114 -21.11 18.80 0.60
CA THR A 114 -19.98 18.23 -0.14
C THR A 114 -20.43 17.91 -1.57
N SER A 115 -19.77 18.51 -2.58
CA SER A 115 -20.12 18.32 -4.00
C SER A 115 -19.90 16.88 -4.46
N GLU A 116 -20.64 16.47 -5.49
CA GLU A 116 -20.49 15.14 -6.08
C GLU A 116 -19.07 14.91 -6.63
N GLN A 117 -18.46 15.92 -7.23
CA GLN A 117 -17.08 15.85 -7.71
C GLN A 117 -16.08 15.46 -6.58
N VAL A 118 -16.24 16.01 -5.37
CA VAL A 118 -15.40 15.63 -4.22
C VAL A 118 -15.66 14.18 -3.81
N ARG A 119 -16.93 13.74 -3.83
CA ARG A 119 -17.31 12.36 -3.51
C ARG A 119 -16.69 11.37 -4.50
N GLU A 120 -16.77 11.65 -5.80
CA GLU A 120 -16.14 10.84 -6.85
C GLU A 120 -14.61 10.76 -6.70
N ARG A 121 -13.95 11.88 -6.40
CA ARG A 121 -12.49 11.88 -6.14
C ARG A 121 -12.13 11.01 -4.94
N VAL A 122 -12.91 11.07 -3.86
CA VAL A 122 -12.70 10.22 -2.68
C VAL A 122 -12.91 8.75 -3.01
N ASP A 123 -13.91 8.41 -3.81
CA ASP A 123 -14.14 7.04 -4.30
C ASP A 123 -12.92 6.50 -5.06
N ARG A 124 -12.40 7.28 -6.02
CA ARG A 124 -11.21 6.94 -6.80
C ARG A 124 -9.95 6.79 -5.92
N VAL A 125 -9.80 7.64 -4.90
CA VAL A 125 -8.71 7.55 -3.93
C VAL A 125 -8.78 6.26 -3.12
N ILE A 126 -9.97 5.91 -2.63
CA ILE A 126 -10.17 4.68 -1.85
C ILE A 126 -9.95 3.45 -2.72
N THR A 127 -10.48 3.43 -3.94
CA THR A 127 -10.26 2.35 -4.92
C THR A 127 -8.77 2.18 -5.23
N SER A 128 -8.06 3.25 -5.56
CA SER A 128 -6.61 3.19 -5.81
C SER A 128 -5.83 2.68 -4.59
N TRP A 129 -6.21 3.11 -3.38
CA TRP A 129 -5.61 2.60 -2.15
C TRP A 129 -5.91 1.11 -1.93
N LEU A 130 -7.11 0.64 -2.21
CA LEU A 130 -7.47 -0.77 -2.08
C LEU A 130 -6.68 -1.65 -3.05
N TYR A 131 -6.51 -1.21 -4.30
CA TYR A 131 -5.83 -2.00 -5.32
C TYR A 131 -4.29 -1.86 -5.28
N LEU A 132 -3.73 -0.72 -4.85
CA LEU A 132 -2.28 -0.46 -4.86
C LEU A 132 -1.68 -0.12 -3.49
N GLY A 133 -2.51 0.15 -2.47
CA GLY A 133 -2.02 0.59 -1.16
C GLY A 133 -1.72 -0.54 -0.18
N CYS A 134 -0.92 -0.18 0.78
CA CYS A 134 -0.65 -0.94 1.99
C CYS A 134 -0.87 -0.04 3.20
N VAL A 135 -0.92 -0.61 4.42
CA VAL A 135 -1.09 0.15 5.67
C VAL A 135 -0.11 -0.33 6.74
N GLY A 136 0.31 0.59 7.60
CA GLY A 136 1.21 0.29 8.71
C GLY A 136 2.70 0.42 8.37
N MET A 137 3.52 -0.09 9.26
CA MET A 137 4.98 -0.12 9.12
C MET A 137 5.39 -1.07 8.00
N ARG A 138 6.47 -0.78 7.29
CA ARG A 138 6.93 -1.55 6.12
C ARG A 138 5.92 -1.61 4.95
N SER A 139 4.99 -0.67 4.87
CA SER A 139 4.00 -0.58 3.78
C SER A 139 4.62 -0.41 2.38
N SER A 140 5.86 0.07 2.27
CA SER A 140 6.60 0.07 1.01
C SER A 140 7.23 -1.28 0.65
N ARG A 141 7.09 -2.29 1.49
CA ARG A 141 7.62 -3.66 1.34
C ARG A 141 6.49 -4.70 1.42
N ALA A 142 5.33 -4.35 0.93
CA ALA A 142 4.14 -5.18 0.85
C ALA A 142 3.54 -5.64 2.21
N PHE A 143 4.03 -5.17 3.35
CA PHE A 143 3.33 -5.40 4.63
C PHE A 143 2.03 -4.61 4.65
N GLY A 144 0.97 -5.23 5.21
CA GLY A 144 -0.36 -4.62 5.29
C GLY A 144 -0.97 -4.34 3.92
N SER A 145 -0.72 -5.20 2.91
CA SER A 145 -1.39 -5.12 1.61
C SER A 145 -2.90 -5.26 1.81
N VAL A 146 -3.64 -4.17 1.60
CA VAL A 146 -5.10 -4.16 1.64
C VAL A 146 -5.65 -4.65 0.30
N TRP A 147 -6.85 -5.25 0.30
CA TRP A 147 -7.48 -5.75 -0.92
C TRP A 147 -9.00 -5.69 -0.80
N PRO A 148 -9.75 -5.36 -1.87
CA PRO A 148 -11.21 -5.44 -1.84
C PRO A 148 -11.64 -6.85 -1.45
N GLN A 149 -12.52 -6.97 -0.45
CA GLN A 149 -12.91 -8.27 0.09
C GLN A 149 -13.50 -9.18 -0.98
N GLY A 150 -12.95 -10.38 -1.10
CA GLY A 150 -13.44 -11.41 -2.02
C GLY A 150 -13.11 -11.15 -3.50
N ALA A 151 -12.55 -9.99 -3.86
CA ALA A 151 -12.23 -9.67 -5.24
C ALA A 151 -11.15 -10.60 -5.80
N LYS A 152 -11.39 -11.07 -7.04
CA LYS A 152 -10.45 -11.85 -7.85
C LYS A 152 -10.60 -11.40 -9.31
N PRO A 153 -10.28 -10.13 -9.62
CA PRO A 153 -10.35 -9.64 -10.99
C PRO A 153 -9.37 -10.41 -11.86
N ASP A 154 -9.63 -10.49 -13.14
CA ASP A 154 -8.59 -10.80 -14.10
C ASP A 154 -7.62 -9.60 -14.26
N GLU A 155 -6.57 -9.77 -15.05
CA GLU A 155 -5.56 -8.71 -15.23
C GLU A 155 -6.18 -7.47 -15.92
N ALA A 156 -7.09 -7.67 -16.88
CA ALA A 156 -7.72 -6.58 -17.60
C ALA A 156 -8.64 -5.74 -16.70
N ASP A 157 -9.41 -6.39 -15.83
CA ASP A 157 -10.24 -5.69 -14.85
C ASP A 157 -9.39 -5.00 -13.77
N PHE A 158 -8.29 -5.62 -13.33
CA PHE A 158 -7.33 -4.97 -12.44
C PHE A 158 -6.75 -3.69 -13.09
N CYS A 159 -6.35 -3.76 -14.36
CA CYS A 159 -5.84 -2.60 -15.10
C CYS A 159 -6.86 -1.45 -15.18
N LYS A 160 -8.15 -1.75 -15.37
CA LYS A 160 -9.23 -0.74 -15.32
C LYS A 160 -9.31 -0.03 -13.97
N GLU A 161 -9.23 -0.80 -12.88
CA GLU A 161 -9.31 -0.26 -11.51
C GLU A 161 -8.12 0.64 -11.15
N VAL A 162 -6.92 0.33 -11.66
CA VAL A 162 -5.71 1.10 -11.38
C VAL A 162 -5.40 2.18 -12.43
N ARG A 163 -6.20 2.33 -13.48
CA ARG A 163 -5.95 3.23 -14.62
C ARG A 163 -5.59 4.65 -14.20
N ILE A 164 -6.38 5.25 -13.32
CA ILE A 164 -6.13 6.63 -12.86
C ILE A 164 -4.79 6.75 -12.12
N ALA A 165 -4.39 5.72 -11.38
CA ALA A 165 -3.09 5.68 -10.74
C ALA A 165 -1.96 5.50 -11.77
N ALA A 166 -2.18 4.71 -12.83
CA ALA A 166 -1.22 4.47 -13.90
C ALA A 166 -0.92 5.73 -14.74
N GLU A 167 -1.85 6.69 -14.78
CA GLU A 167 -1.60 8.02 -15.38
C GLU A 167 -0.58 8.87 -14.57
N LYS A 168 -0.34 8.54 -13.31
CA LYS A 168 0.50 9.29 -12.36
C LYS A 168 1.73 8.51 -11.88
N LEU A 169 1.72 7.21 -12.03
CA LEU A 169 2.74 6.29 -11.52
C LEU A 169 3.10 5.27 -12.60
N ALA A 170 4.37 4.90 -12.66
CA ALA A 170 4.75 3.67 -13.33
C ALA A 170 4.31 2.49 -12.44
N ILE A 171 3.60 1.52 -13.02
CA ILE A 171 3.12 0.32 -12.34
C ILE A 171 3.57 -0.90 -13.14
N MET A 172 4.18 -1.87 -12.47
CA MET A 172 4.58 -3.13 -13.05
C MET A 172 4.01 -4.30 -12.24
N ILE A 173 3.60 -5.36 -12.92
CA ILE A 173 3.07 -6.59 -12.32
C ILE A 173 3.97 -7.77 -12.66
N SER A 174 4.14 -8.71 -11.73
CA SER A 174 4.90 -9.93 -11.99
C SER A 174 4.22 -10.77 -13.08
N VAL A 175 4.99 -11.19 -14.10
CA VAL A 175 4.51 -11.99 -15.25
C VAL A 175 3.93 -13.33 -14.81
N LYS A 176 4.53 -13.92 -13.76
CA LYS A 176 4.07 -15.21 -13.21
C LYS A 176 3.43 -15.00 -11.85
N THR A 177 2.44 -15.82 -11.53
CA THR A 177 1.89 -15.92 -10.18
C THR A 177 2.98 -16.34 -9.20
N VAL A 178 2.88 -15.83 -7.96
CA VAL A 178 3.70 -16.32 -6.86
C VAL A 178 2.93 -17.41 -6.11
N SER A 179 3.55 -18.57 -5.93
CA SER A 179 2.90 -19.74 -5.28
C SER A 179 2.46 -19.46 -3.84
N LYS A 180 3.17 -18.54 -3.18
CA LYS A 180 2.85 -18.04 -1.83
C LYS A 180 3.35 -16.62 -1.68
N ILE A 181 2.72 -15.88 -0.78
CA ILE A 181 3.18 -14.55 -0.37
C ILE A 181 4.47 -14.72 0.46
N ASP A 182 5.55 -14.13 -0.01
CA ASP A 182 6.85 -14.15 0.67
C ASP A 182 7.39 -12.73 0.89
N LEU A 183 7.22 -12.23 2.11
CA LEU A 183 7.70 -10.91 2.49
C LEU A 183 9.24 -10.82 2.61
N ALA A 184 9.95 -11.95 2.67
CA ALA A 184 11.40 -11.94 2.66
C ALA A 184 11.94 -11.37 1.35
N ILE A 185 11.34 -11.72 0.21
CA ILE A 185 11.67 -11.18 -1.11
C ILE A 185 11.54 -9.64 -1.13
N CYS A 186 10.47 -9.11 -0.56
CA CYS A 186 10.21 -7.67 -0.52
C CYS A 186 11.12 -6.91 0.45
N THR A 187 11.69 -7.58 1.44
CA THR A 187 12.56 -6.94 2.45
C THR A 187 14.05 -7.15 2.21
N ASP A 188 14.43 -8.13 1.40
CA ASP A 188 15.82 -8.38 1.00
C ASP A 188 16.24 -7.43 -0.13
N THR A 189 16.38 -6.16 0.21
CA THR A 189 16.74 -5.07 -0.70
C THR A 189 18.10 -4.48 -0.33
N LEU A 190 18.66 -3.70 -1.24
CA LEU A 190 19.92 -3.00 -1.04
C LEU A 190 19.74 -1.76 -0.13
N SER A 191 20.82 -1.34 0.52
CA SER A 191 20.86 -0.15 1.39
C SER A 191 22.18 0.57 1.26
N GLY A 192 22.16 1.90 1.47
CA GLY A 192 23.33 2.76 1.42
C GLY A 192 23.74 3.19 0.01
N GLY A 193 24.55 4.26 -0.09
CA GLY A 193 25.00 4.81 -1.35
C GLY A 193 23.86 5.17 -2.30
N ASP A 194 24.06 4.91 -3.58
CA ASP A 194 23.09 5.21 -4.65
C ASP A 194 21.77 4.41 -4.54
N ASN A 195 21.76 3.32 -3.76
CA ASN A 195 20.55 2.53 -3.57
C ASN A 195 19.46 3.26 -2.76
N GLU A 196 19.84 4.31 -2.03
CA GLU A 196 18.89 5.10 -1.24
C GLU A 196 17.84 5.80 -2.11
N LYS A 197 18.19 6.12 -3.36
CA LYS A 197 17.25 6.72 -4.34
C LYS A 197 16.11 5.80 -4.74
N TYR A 198 16.25 4.46 -4.54
CA TYR A 198 15.20 3.46 -4.82
C TYR A 198 14.52 2.97 -3.55
N PHE A 199 15.33 2.64 -2.53
CA PHE A 199 14.84 1.91 -1.36
C PHE A 199 14.64 2.79 -0.12
N GLY A 200 15.02 4.06 -0.22
CA GLY A 200 14.96 5.00 0.90
C GLY A 200 15.98 4.68 2.00
N TYR A 201 15.96 5.48 3.06
CA TYR A 201 16.87 5.30 4.18
C TYR A 201 16.29 5.82 5.50
N VAL A 202 16.94 5.44 6.60
CA VAL A 202 16.78 6.03 7.93
C VAL A 202 18.19 6.27 8.48
N LYS A 203 18.60 7.55 8.61
CA LYS A 203 19.89 7.98 9.16
C LYS A 203 19.62 8.96 10.31
N GLY A 204 19.63 8.46 11.54
CA GLY A 204 19.27 9.26 12.70
C GLY A 204 17.85 9.82 12.60
N ARG A 205 17.70 11.15 12.59
CA ARG A 205 16.42 11.83 12.41
C ARG A 205 16.01 11.98 10.95
N ASN A 206 16.93 11.81 10.00
CA ASN A 206 16.66 11.93 8.58
C ASN A 206 16.08 10.63 8.04
N ARG A 207 14.97 10.74 7.31
CA ARG A 207 14.27 9.61 6.72
C ARG A 207 13.82 9.94 5.31
N LEU A 208 14.20 9.09 4.36
CA LEU A 208 13.62 9.05 3.03
C LEU A 208 12.75 7.80 2.92
N THR A 209 11.46 7.99 2.68
CA THR A 209 10.56 6.87 2.41
C THR A 209 10.95 6.25 1.06
N SER A 210 11.02 4.92 0.98
CA SER A 210 11.33 4.22 -0.27
C SER A 210 10.50 4.77 -1.45
N PRO A 211 11.11 5.27 -2.53
CA PRO A 211 10.41 5.61 -3.77
C PRO A 211 9.74 4.40 -4.39
N LEU A 212 10.46 3.28 -4.54
CA LEU A 212 9.88 2.00 -4.98
C LEU A 212 8.92 1.46 -3.92
N LYS A 213 7.70 1.15 -4.35
CA LYS A 213 6.64 0.53 -3.55
C LYS A 213 6.35 -0.86 -4.07
N MET A 214 6.02 -1.75 -3.15
CA MET A 214 5.70 -3.14 -3.42
C MET A 214 4.37 -3.48 -2.78
N LYS A 215 3.57 -4.30 -3.46
CA LYS A 215 2.30 -4.79 -2.96
C LYS A 215 2.00 -6.18 -3.50
N TYR A 216 1.48 -7.06 -2.65
CA TYR A 216 0.82 -8.29 -3.11
C TYR A 216 -0.63 -8.00 -3.46
N ILE A 217 -1.05 -8.54 -4.59
CA ILE A 217 -2.44 -8.52 -5.08
C ILE A 217 -2.93 -9.95 -5.32
N ARG A 218 -4.25 -10.11 -5.47
CA ARG A 218 -4.86 -11.40 -5.77
C ARG A 218 -5.72 -11.27 -7.01
N LEU A 219 -5.28 -11.85 -8.11
CA LEU A 219 -6.02 -11.98 -9.35
C LEU A 219 -6.76 -13.32 -9.43
N ALA A 220 -7.47 -13.55 -10.52
CA ALA A 220 -8.22 -14.80 -10.76
C ALA A 220 -7.32 -16.03 -10.81
N ASP A 221 -6.12 -15.90 -11.36
CA ASP A 221 -5.10 -16.96 -11.51
C ASP A 221 -4.21 -17.15 -10.28
N GLY A 222 -4.20 -16.20 -9.32
CA GLY A 222 -3.40 -16.33 -8.10
C GLY A 222 -2.88 -15.03 -7.51
N PHE A 223 -1.81 -15.12 -6.75
CA PHE A 223 -1.14 -13.95 -6.19
C PHE A 223 -0.08 -13.41 -7.15
N HIS A 224 -0.02 -12.10 -7.26
CA HIS A 224 1.00 -11.36 -7.98
C HIS A 224 1.67 -10.33 -7.10
N LEU A 225 2.91 -9.97 -7.45
CA LEU A 225 3.62 -8.85 -6.86
C LEU A 225 3.51 -7.65 -7.81
N VAL A 226 3.08 -6.52 -7.29
CA VAL A 226 3.04 -5.25 -8.00
C VAL A 226 4.13 -4.35 -7.46
N LEU A 227 4.87 -3.72 -8.38
CA LEU A 227 5.82 -2.65 -8.11
C LEU A 227 5.26 -1.34 -8.67
N TYR A 228 5.42 -0.24 -7.94
CA TYR A 228 5.09 1.07 -8.46
C TYR A 228 5.99 2.17 -7.92
N ALA A 229 6.23 3.18 -8.74
CA ALA A 229 7.05 4.36 -8.43
C ALA A 229 6.56 5.57 -9.24
N THR A 230 7.17 6.73 -9.02
CA THR A 230 6.88 7.96 -9.79
C THR A 230 7.36 7.91 -11.22
N SER A 231 8.33 7.05 -11.56
CA SER A 231 8.78 6.80 -12.93
C SER A 231 9.19 5.34 -13.11
N GLU A 232 9.26 4.93 -14.38
CA GLU A 232 9.65 3.59 -14.77
C GLU A 232 11.15 3.33 -14.52
N GLU A 233 11.99 4.36 -14.68
CA GLU A 233 13.41 4.27 -14.43
C GLU A 233 13.71 3.82 -13.00
N ILE A 234 12.96 4.36 -12.01
CA ILE A 234 13.13 3.95 -10.60
C ILE A 234 12.90 2.45 -10.43
N ILE A 235 11.93 1.88 -11.12
CA ILE A 235 11.63 0.44 -11.02
C ILE A 235 12.69 -0.38 -11.74
N SER A 236 13.00 0.00 -12.99
CA SER A 236 13.93 -0.75 -13.85
C SER A 236 15.35 -0.77 -13.28
N GLU A 237 15.86 0.41 -12.89
CA GLU A 237 17.17 0.52 -12.27
C GLU A 237 17.24 -0.21 -10.91
N ALA A 238 16.18 -0.15 -10.10
CA ALA A 238 16.12 -0.88 -8.83
C ALA A 238 16.16 -2.40 -9.05
N LEU A 239 15.43 -2.91 -10.06
CA LEU A 239 15.43 -4.34 -10.39
C LEU A 239 16.79 -4.79 -10.92
N GLU A 240 17.45 -4.00 -11.79
CA GLU A 240 18.78 -4.27 -12.29
C GLU A 240 19.81 -4.35 -11.16
N GLN A 241 19.82 -3.38 -10.23
CA GLN A 241 20.71 -3.40 -9.07
C GLN A 241 20.46 -4.62 -8.16
N LEU A 242 19.20 -5.01 -7.98
CA LEU A 242 18.86 -6.21 -7.21
C LEU A 242 19.30 -7.50 -7.91
N ASP A 243 19.15 -7.59 -9.23
CA ASP A 243 19.59 -8.77 -10.00
C ASP A 243 21.12 -8.88 -9.99
N ASN A 244 21.85 -7.80 -10.25
CA ASN A 244 23.30 -7.72 -10.16
C ASN A 244 23.84 -8.13 -8.78
N ALA A 245 23.07 -7.84 -7.72
CA ALA A 245 23.39 -8.25 -6.34
C ALA A 245 22.86 -9.65 -5.98
N GLY A 246 22.29 -10.39 -6.91
CA GLY A 246 21.76 -11.73 -6.70
C GLY A 246 20.53 -11.79 -5.80
N LYS A 247 19.79 -10.67 -5.64
CA LYS A 247 18.61 -10.62 -4.78
C LYS A 247 17.40 -11.27 -5.44
N PRO A 248 16.56 -12.01 -4.68
CA PRO A 248 15.44 -12.76 -5.25
C PRO A 248 14.44 -11.88 -6.03
N LEU A 249 14.20 -10.63 -5.59
CA LEU A 249 13.30 -9.72 -6.27
C LEU A 249 13.77 -9.34 -7.67
N GLY A 250 15.08 -9.16 -7.88
CA GLY A 250 15.66 -8.84 -9.19
C GLY A 250 15.44 -9.95 -10.23
N LYS A 251 15.27 -11.20 -9.79
CA LYS A 251 15.05 -12.37 -10.68
C LYS A 251 13.60 -12.53 -11.13
N ILE A 252 12.67 -11.75 -10.56
CA ILE A 252 11.25 -11.78 -10.94
C ILE A 252 11.07 -10.94 -12.19
N LYS A 253 10.43 -11.50 -13.22
CA LYS A 253 10.06 -10.76 -14.44
C LYS A 253 8.76 -9.99 -14.19
N PHE A 254 8.76 -8.74 -14.60
CA PHE A 254 7.63 -7.84 -14.50
C PHE A 254 7.24 -7.34 -15.90
N THR A 255 5.96 -7.04 -16.06
CA THR A 255 5.42 -6.35 -17.23
C THR A 255 4.79 -5.03 -16.77
N ARG A 256 4.86 -4.02 -17.63
CA ARG A 256 4.30 -2.69 -17.35
C ARG A 256 2.79 -2.71 -17.55
N ILE A 257 2.07 -2.04 -16.69
CA ILE A 257 0.66 -1.70 -16.89
C ILE A 257 0.64 -0.31 -17.55
N SER A 258 0.30 -0.27 -18.84
CA SER A 258 0.14 0.97 -19.60
C SER A 258 -1.33 1.22 -19.92
N ASP A 259 -1.83 2.40 -19.60
CA ASP A 259 -3.16 2.96 -20.03
C ASP A 259 -4.37 2.04 -19.91
N GLY A 260 -4.31 1.05 -18.98
CA GLY A 260 -5.39 0.09 -18.77
C GLY A 260 -5.47 -1.00 -19.84
N ARG A 261 -4.45 -1.17 -20.68
CA ARG A 261 -4.32 -2.30 -21.59
C ARG A 261 -3.22 -3.23 -21.09
N PRO A 262 -3.45 -4.54 -20.96
CA PRO A 262 -2.37 -5.51 -20.81
C PRO A 262 -1.49 -5.43 -22.07
N LEU A 263 -0.19 -5.52 -21.89
CA LEU A 263 0.77 -5.61 -23.00
C LEU A 263 0.72 -6.99 -23.64
#